data_9629ad11308ded6f6d1d9f2836fca5be
#
_entry.id   9629ad11308ded6f6d1d9f2836fca5be
#
_cell.length_a   1.000
_cell.length_b   1.000
_cell.length_c   1.000
_cell.angle_alpha   90.00
_cell.angle_beta   90.00
_cell.angle_gamma   90.00
#
_symmetry.space_group_name_H-M   'P 1'
#
loop_
_entity.id
_entity.type
_entity.pdbx_description
1 polymer ?
#
loop_
_entity_poly.entity_id
_entity_poly.type
_entity_poly.pdbx_seq_one_letter_code
_entity_poly.pdbx_strand_id
1 'polypeptide(L)'
;MSNVAEGFERHHLPEKLQFYNVAHASTAEVRSLSYVIEDNYPSLATEAIGLREKAMGTGQLVGGLIRSTESRRSKFSALVAPLLHFLVPF
;
A
#
# COMPACT_ATOMS: atom_id res chain seq x y z
N MET A 1 -14.26 -9.06 23.88
CA MET A 1 -14.55 -8.54 22.52
C MET A 1 -13.42 -7.69 21.97
N SER A 2 -12.87 -6.75 22.75
CA SER A 2 -11.74 -5.93 22.32
C SER A 2 -10.50 -6.76 21.95
N ASN A 3 -10.22 -7.84 22.70
CA ASN A 3 -9.05 -8.68 22.45
C ASN A 3 -9.10 -9.38 21.07
N VAL A 4 -10.28 -9.76 20.62
CA VAL A 4 -10.45 -10.39 19.30
C VAL A 4 -10.21 -9.33 18.21
N ALA A 5 -10.77 -8.15 18.37
CA ALA A 5 -10.60 -7.05 17.42
C ALA A 5 -9.12 -6.61 17.33
N GLU A 6 -8.44 -6.53 18.46
CA GLU A 6 -7.01 -6.17 18.50
C GLU A 6 -6.15 -7.23 17.81
N GLY A 7 -6.42 -8.52 18.06
CA GLY A 7 -5.72 -9.62 17.41
C GLY A 7 -5.93 -9.60 15.90
N PHE A 8 -7.15 -9.34 15.47
CA PHE A 8 -7.51 -9.21 14.06
C PHE A 8 -6.71 -8.07 13.39
N GLU A 9 -6.66 -6.90 14.02
CA GLU A 9 -5.93 -5.75 13.50
C GLU A 9 -4.43 -6.03 13.41
N ARG A 10 -3.83 -6.72 14.39
CA ARG A 10 -2.42 -7.07 14.38
C ARG A 10 -2.04 -7.94 13.18
N HIS A 11 -2.90 -8.88 12.79
CA HIS A 11 -2.64 -9.75 11.66
C HIS A 11 -2.94 -9.09 10.33
N HIS A 12 -4.03 -8.35 10.26
CA HIS A 12 -4.49 -7.78 8.98
C HIS A 12 -3.73 -6.56 8.52
N LEU A 13 -3.25 -5.70 9.42
CA LEU A 13 -2.50 -4.50 9.02
C LEU A 13 -1.21 -4.83 8.28
N PRO A 14 -0.34 -5.75 8.78
CA PRO A 14 0.86 -6.12 8.03
C PRO A 14 0.56 -6.78 6.69
N GLU A 15 -0.47 -7.62 6.61
CA GLU A 15 -0.88 -8.26 5.36
C GLU A 15 -1.38 -7.23 4.35
N LYS A 16 -2.17 -6.26 4.80
CA LYS A 16 -2.64 -5.16 3.94
C LYS A 16 -1.47 -4.35 3.42
N LEU A 17 -0.50 -4.03 4.26
CA LEU A 17 0.69 -3.28 3.85
C LEU A 17 1.48 -4.04 2.79
N GLN A 18 1.66 -5.35 2.97
CA GLN A 18 2.36 -6.18 1.99
C GLN A 18 1.60 -6.19 0.67
N PHE A 19 0.28 -6.37 0.71
CA PHE A 19 -0.56 -6.34 -0.48
C PHE A 19 -0.46 -4.99 -1.21
N TYR A 20 -0.55 -3.89 -0.46
CA TYR A 20 -0.47 -2.55 -1.06
C TYR A 20 0.90 -2.28 -1.65
N ASN A 21 1.97 -2.76 -1.03
CA ASN A 21 3.33 -2.61 -1.56
C ASN A 21 3.50 -3.37 -2.88
N VAL A 22 2.97 -4.58 -2.97
CA VAL A 22 2.97 -5.36 -4.23
C VAL A 22 2.16 -4.63 -5.30
N ALA A 23 0.98 -4.14 -4.96
CA ALA A 23 0.13 -3.41 -5.90
C ALA A 23 0.82 -2.13 -6.38
N HIS A 24 1.48 -1.40 -5.49
CA HIS A 24 2.22 -0.19 -5.83
C HIS A 24 3.37 -0.50 -6.80
N ALA A 25 4.14 -1.56 -6.52
CA ALA A 25 5.22 -2.00 -7.41
C ALA A 25 4.68 -2.42 -8.78
N SER A 26 3.54 -3.11 -8.82
CA SER A 26 2.90 -3.53 -10.06
C SER A 26 2.46 -2.34 -10.92
N THR A 27 1.90 -1.29 -10.29
CA THR A 27 1.53 -0.08 -11.04
C THR A 27 2.76 0.64 -11.61
N ALA A 28 3.89 0.61 -10.90
CA ALA A 28 5.14 1.17 -11.39
C ALA A 28 5.66 0.39 -12.60
N GLU A 29 5.55 -0.94 -12.60
CA GLU A 29 5.92 -1.78 -13.74
C GLU A 29 5.03 -1.49 -14.95
N VAL A 30 3.72 -1.38 -14.75
CA VAL A 30 2.79 -1.05 -15.83
C VAL A 30 3.14 0.31 -16.44
N ARG A 31 3.48 1.28 -15.61
CA ARG A 31 3.90 2.60 -16.08
C ARG A 31 5.17 2.51 -16.93
N SER A 32 6.16 1.75 -16.48
CA SER A 32 7.40 1.53 -17.23
C SER A 32 7.14 0.87 -18.57
N LEU A 33 6.29 -0.17 -18.59
CA LEU A 33 5.90 -0.86 -19.83
C LEU A 33 5.17 0.08 -20.79
N SER A 34 4.40 1.03 -20.29
CA SER A 34 3.70 1.99 -21.14
C SER A 34 4.67 2.86 -21.94
N TYR A 35 5.84 3.21 -21.36
CA TYR A 35 6.88 3.93 -22.09
C TYR A 35 7.52 3.07 -23.18
N VAL A 36 7.73 1.79 -22.89
CA VAL A 36 8.27 0.85 -23.87
C VAL A 36 7.31 0.70 -25.06
N ILE A 37 6.01 0.61 -24.79
CA ILE A 37 4.99 0.51 -25.84
C ILE A 37 4.97 1.78 -26.68
N GLU A 38 4.98 2.94 -26.03
CA GLU A 38 4.96 4.23 -26.73
C GLU A 38 6.16 4.37 -27.66
N ASP A 39 7.36 3.98 -27.18
CA ASP A 39 8.59 4.13 -27.94
C ASP A 39 8.70 3.15 -29.10
N ASN A 40 8.22 1.91 -28.92
CA ASN A 40 8.37 0.83 -29.89
C ASN A 40 7.16 0.66 -30.83
N TYR A 41 6.00 1.15 -30.42
CA TYR A 41 4.75 1.02 -31.17
C TYR A 41 4.04 2.38 -31.23
N PRO A 42 4.52 3.31 -32.11
CA PRO A 42 3.93 4.65 -32.18
C PRO A 42 2.44 4.69 -32.46
N SER A 43 1.92 3.67 -33.16
CA SER A 43 0.49 3.55 -33.44
C SER A 43 -0.34 3.33 -32.16
N LEU A 44 0.28 2.89 -31.08
CA LEU A 44 -0.37 2.65 -29.79
C LEU A 44 -0.03 3.72 -28.77
N ALA A 45 0.56 4.84 -29.20
CA ALA A 45 1.03 5.88 -28.27
C ALA A 45 -0.11 6.44 -27.41
N THR A 46 -1.28 6.69 -28.00
CA THR A 46 -2.44 7.24 -27.28
C THR A 46 -2.91 6.27 -26.20
N GLU A 47 -3.00 5.00 -26.54
CA GLU A 47 -3.40 3.95 -25.60
C GLU A 47 -2.37 3.77 -24.48
N ALA A 48 -1.08 3.85 -24.83
CA ALA A 48 0.01 3.75 -23.86
C ALA A 48 -0.02 4.92 -22.87
N ILE A 49 -0.26 6.13 -23.34
CA ILE A 49 -0.40 7.31 -22.48
C ILE A 49 -1.60 7.15 -21.54
N GLY A 50 -2.73 6.70 -22.05
CA GLY A 50 -3.92 6.45 -21.25
C GLY A 50 -3.69 5.41 -20.16
N LEU A 51 -2.99 4.32 -20.49
CA LEU A 51 -2.61 3.30 -19.54
C LEU A 51 -1.69 3.85 -18.44
N ARG A 52 -0.73 4.69 -18.84
CA ARG A 52 0.20 5.34 -17.91
C ARG A 52 -0.53 6.24 -16.93
N GLU A 53 -1.48 7.04 -17.41
CA GLU A 53 -2.28 7.92 -16.55
C GLU A 53 -3.08 7.13 -15.52
N LYS A 54 -3.69 6.03 -15.95
CA LYS A 54 -4.44 5.14 -15.04
C LYS A 54 -3.53 4.50 -14.01
N ALA A 55 -2.35 4.05 -14.43
CA ALA A 55 -1.37 3.45 -13.53
C ALA A 55 -0.87 4.47 -12.50
N MET A 56 -0.64 5.71 -12.92
CA MET A 56 -0.23 6.79 -12.02
C MET A 56 -1.31 7.09 -10.98
N GLY A 57 -2.57 7.20 -11.41
CA GLY A 57 -3.69 7.43 -10.51
C GLY A 57 -3.87 6.30 -9.51
N THR A 58 -3.78 5.06 -9.96
CA THR A 58 -3.85 3.88 -9.10
C THR A 58 -2.67 3.87 -8.11
N GLY A 59 -1.47 4.18 -8.57
CA GLY A 59 -0.29 4.25 -7.72
C GLY A 59 -0.42 5.29 -6.61
N GLN A 60 -0.98 6.45 -6.93
CA GLN A 60 -1.24 7.50 -5.94
C GLN A 60 -2.26 7.05 -4.90
N LEU A 61 -3.33 6.39 -5.33
CA LEU A 61 -4.35 5.86 -4.44
C LEU A 61 -3.74 4.80 -3.51
N VAL A 62 -3.02 3.84 -4.06
CA VAL A 62 -2.36 2.78 -3.28
C VAL A 62 -1.35 3.38 -2.32
N GLY A 63 -0.56 4.37 -2.76
CA GLY A 63 0.38 5.07 -1.90
C GLY A 63 -0.32 5.75 -0.72
N GLY A 64 -1.48 6.36 -0.96
CA GLY A 64 -2.29 6.95 0.10
C GLY A 64 -2.81 5.91 1.09
N LEU A 65 -3.24 4.74 0.59
CA LEU A 65 -3.68 3.64 1.43
C LEU A 65 -2.55 3.10 2.30
N ILE A 66 -1.33 3.00 1.75
CA ILE A 66 -0.15 2.56 2.50
C ILE A 66 0.12 3.53 3.65
N ARG A 67 0.17 4.84 3.35
CA ARG A 67 0.43 5.86 4.36
C ARG A 67 -0.63 5.86 5.46
N SER A 68 -1.90 5.74 5.09
CA SER A 68 -3.00 5.67 6.04
C SER A 68 -2.89 4.44 6.94
N THR A 69 -2.57 3.29 6.36
CA THR A 69 -2.45 2.03 7.09
C THR A 69 -1.25 2.06 8.03
N GLU A 70 -0.12 2.60 7.58
CA GLU A 70 1.07 2.75 8.42
C GLU A 70 0.81 3.70 9.59
N SER A 71 0.10 4.79 9.34
CA SER A 71 -0.29 5.74 10.39
C SER A 71 -1.14 5.04 11.46
N ARG A 72 -2.12 4.23 11.07
CA ARG A 72 -2.94 3.49 12.01
C ARG A 72 -2.13 2.46 12.80
N ARG A 73 -1.22 1.77 12.12
CA ARG A 73 -0.32 0.80 12.76
C ARG A 73 0.58 1.49 13.80
N SER A 74 1.13 2.64 13.46
CA SER A 74 1.98 3.43 14.35
C SER A 74 1.18 3.91 15.58
N LYS A 75 -0.03 4.43 15.37
CA LYS A 75 -0.91 4.87 16.44
C LYS A 75 -1.29 3.71 17.37
N PHE A 76 -1.60 2.56 16.79
CA PHE A 76 -1.92 1.36 17.56
C PHE A 76 -0.75 0.94 18.42
N SER A 77 0.48 0.90 17.87
CA SER A 77 1.69 0.57 18.62
C SER A 77 1.95 1.58 19.73
N ALA A 78 1.73 2.86 19.48
CA ALA A 78 1.92 3.90 20.48
C ALA A 78 0.94 3.78 21.65
N LEU A 79 -0.29 3.31 21.39
CA LEU A 79 -1.31 3.11 22.40
C LEU A 79 -1.08 1.84 23.22
N VAL A 80 -0.61 0.77 22.56
CA VAL A 80 -0.49 -0.56 23.16
C VAL A 80 0.85 -0.74 23.89
N ALA A 81 1.94 -0.18 23.35
CA ALA A 81 3.27 -0.36 23.93
C ALA A 81 3.35 0.04 25.41
N PRO A 82 2.82 1.19 25.85
CA PRO A 82 2.82 1.54 27.28
C PRO A 82 2.01 0.58 28.12
N LEU A 83 0.88 0.08 27.60
CA LEU A 83 0.04 -0.86 28.30
C LEU A 83 0.74 -2.21 28.45
N LEU A 84 1.43 -2.67 27.42
CA LEU A 84 2.21 -3.90 27.47
C LEU A 84 3.36 -3.78 28.49
N HIS A 85 4.00 -2.65 28.52
CA HIS A 85 5.08 -2.38 29.47
C HIS A 85 4.58 -2.37 30.91
N PHE A 86 3.34 -1.94 31.12
CA PHE A 86 2.70 -1.93 32.42
C PHE A 86 2.25 -3.31 32.86
N LEU A 87 1.73 -4.13 31.93
CA LEU A 87 1.20 -5.46 32.22
C LEU A 87 2.28 -6.54 32.29
N VAL A 88 3.41 -6.36 31.64
CA VAL A 88 4.52 -7.31 31.59
C VAL A 88 5.74 -6.65 32.19
N PRO A 89 6.01 -6.84 33.47
CA PRO A 89 7.10 -6.16 34.19
C PRO A 89 8.46 -6.80 33.86
N PHE A 90 8.95 -6.63 32.67
CA PHE A 90 10.29 -7.04 32.29
C PHE A 90 11.12 -5.87 31.89
#